data_db240eafd7c3d8fddf88f98f5f24981d
#
_entry.id   db240eafd7c3d8fddf88f98f5f24981d
#
_cell.length_a   1.000
_cell.length_b   1.000
_cell.length_c   1.000
_cell.angle_alpha   90.00
_cell.angle_beta   90.00
_cell.angle_gamma   90.00
#
_symmetry.space_group_name_H-M   'P 1'
#
loop_
_entity.id
_entity.type
_entity.pdbx_description
1 polymer ?
#
loop_
_entity_poly.entity_id
_entity_poly.type
_entity_poly.pdbx_seq_one_letter_code
_entity_poly.pdbx_strand_id
1 'polypeptide(L)' 'MVHTMTQDTKDRIADLERQKIELENRLEFLGYSNNLVKMHEIEQEIYEIEDTISKLLP' A
#
# COMPACT_ATOMS: atom_id res chain seq x y z
N MET A 1 24.62 -16.37 5.82
CA MET A 1 23.25 -16.89 5.95
C MET A 1 22.30 -16.10 5.09
N VAL A 2 21.49 -16.77 4.32
CA VAL A 2 20.53 -16.12 3.45
C VAL A 2 19.20 -15.94 4.17
N HIS A 3 18.72 -14.71 4.23
CA HIS A 3 17.40 -14.45 4.78
C HIS A 3 16.37 -14.66 3.68
N THR A 4 15.62 -15.74 3.83
CA THR A 4 14.54 -16.03 2.90
C THR A 4 13.23 -15.65 3.54
N MET A 5 12.41 -14.90 2.81
CA MET A 5 11.07 -14.62 3.30
C MET A 5 10.24 -15.90 3.31
N THR A 6 9.44 -16.09 4.35
CA THR A 6 8.50 -17.20 4.38
C THR A 6 7.41 -16.97 3.34
N GLN A 7 6.71 -18.04 2.98
CA GLN A 7 5.61 -17.92 2.04
C GLN A 7 4.51 -17.00 2.60
N ASP A 8 4.26 -17.09 3.91
CA ASP A 8 3.28 -16.23 4.57
C ASP A 8 3.65 -14.75 4.43
N THR A 9 4.93 -14.42 4.59
CA THR A 9 5.39 -13.05 4.44
C THR A 9 5.24 -12.58 3.01
N LYS A 10 5.58 -13.42 2.04
CA LYS A 10 5.42 -13.10 0.63
C LYS A 10 3.96 -12.84 0.27
N ASP A 11 3.06 -13.68 0.79
CA ASP A 11 1.63 -13.53 0.55
C ASP A 11 1.09 -12.23 1.15
N ARG A 12 1.57 -11.89 2.34
CA ARG A 12 1.16 -10.66 2.99
C ARG A 12 1.64 -9.42 2.22
N ILE A 13 2.88 -9.44 1.75
CA ILE A 13 3.41 -8.34 0.95
C ILE A 13 2.61 -8.20 -0.34
N ALA A 14 2.31 -9.31 -1.02
CA ALA A 14 1.53 -9.27 -2.25
C ALA A 14 0.14 -8.69 -2.02
N ASP A 15 -0.49 -9.05 -0.89
CA ASP A 15 -1.80 -8.52 -0.53
C ASP A 15 -1.74 -7.02 -0.25
N LEU A 16 -0.72 -6.59 0.48
CA LEU A 16 -0.53 -5.17 0.80
C LEU A 16 -0.26 -4.36 -0.48
N GLU A 17 0.52 -4.90 -1.39
CA GLU A 17 0.78 -4.23 -2.66
C GLU A 17 -0.49 -4.09 -3.48
N ARG A 18 -1.36 -5.10 -3.46
CA ARG A 18 -2.64 -5.04 -4.14
C ARG A 18 -3.53 -3.96 -3.53
N GLN A 19 -3.58 -3.89 -2.21
CA GLN A 19 -4.33 -2.85 -1.51
C GLN A 19 -3.82 -1.45 -1.89
N LYS A 20 -2.51 -1.32 -1.96
CA LYS A 20 -1.88 -0.05 -2.35
C LYS A 20 -2.31 0.36 -3.75
N ILE A 21 -2.31 -0.57 -4.69
CA ILE A 21 -2.72 -0.31 -6.07
C ILE A 21 -4.19 0.14 -6.12
N GLU A 22 -5.06 -0.53 -5.36
CA GLU A 22 -6.46 -0.15 -5.29
C GLU A 22 -6.64 1.26 -4.75
N LEU A 23 -5.86 1.62 -3.73
CA LEU A 23 -5.90 2.96 -3.16
C LEU A 23 -5.37 3.99 -4.15
N GLU A 24 -4.31 3.67 -4.87
CA GLU A 24 -3.77 4.57 -5.89
C GLU A 24 -4.78 4.82 -7.00
N ASN A 25 -5.53 3.79 -7.39
CA ASN A 25 -6.59 3.94 -8.40
C ASN A 25 -7.72 4.84 -7.89
N ARG A 26 -8.09 4.69 -6.61
CA ARG A 26 -9.09 5.57 -6.00
C ARG A 26 -8.61 7.01 -5.94
N LEU A 27 -7.33 7.19 -5.61
CA LEU A 27 -6.73 8.51 -5.53
C LEU A 27 -6.79 9.20 -6.88
N GLU A 28 -6.47 8.48 -7.95
CA GLU A 28 -6.54 9.02 -9.30
C GLU A 28 -7.97 9.43 -9.65
N PHE A 29 -8.95 8.58 -9.33
CA PHE A 29 -10.36 8.86 -9.56
C PHE A 29 -10.81 10.10 -8.78
N LEU A 30 -10.40 10.22 -7.52
CA LEU A 30 -10.76 11.37 -6.69
C LEU A 30 -10.13 12.66 -7.18
N GLY A 31 -8.99 12.56 -7.86
CA GLY A 31 -8.36 13.72 -8.48
C GLY A 31 -9.27 14.39 -9.49
N TYR A 32 -10.09 13.62 -10.20
CA TYR A 32 -11.06 14.17 -11.14
C TYR A 32 -12.23 14.85 -10.45
N SER A 33 -12.58 14.40 -9.25
CA SER A 33 -13.68 14.98 -8.48
C SER A 33 -13.24 16.10 -7.56
N ASN A 34 -11.94 16.34 -7.48
CA ASN A 34 -11.35 17.43 -6.68
C ASN A 34 -11.65 17.31 -5.18
N ASN A 35 -11.74 16.10 -4.66
CA ASN A 35 -12.03 15.86 -3.26
C ASN A 35 -10.73 15.74 -2.46
N LEU A 36 -10.19 16.88 -2.04
CA LEU A 36 -8.88 16.95 -1.39
C LEU A 36 -8.81 16.22 -0.06
N VAL A 37 -9.89 16.25 0.72
CA VAL A 37 -9.91 15.59 2.02
C VAL A 37 -9.78 14.08 1.86
N LYS A 38 -10.56 13.51 0.96
CA LYS A 38 -10.50 12.08 0.68
C LYS A 38 -9.15 11.67 0.07
N MET A 39 -8.60 12.50 -0.79
CA MET A 39 -7.29 12.25 -1.37
C MET A 39 -6.22 12.18 -0.29
N HIS A 40 -6.28 13.10 0.67
CA HIS A 40 -5.30 13.11 1.76
C HIS A 40 -5.42 11.85 2.62
N GLU A 41 -6.63 11.44 2.94
CA GLU A 41 -6.87 10.23 3.72
C GLU A 41 -6.30 9.00 3.03
N ILE A 42 -6.52 8.88 1.72
CA ILE A 42 -6.02 7.75 0.94
C ILE A 42 -4.49 7.78 0.86
N GLU A 43 -3.90 8.95 0.69
CA GLU A 43 -2.45 9.07 0.69
C GLU A 43 -1.85 8.59 2.02
N GLN A 44 -2.49 8.90 3.13
CA GLN A 44 -2.03 8.42 4.43
C GLN A 44 -2.10 6.89 4.53
N GLU A 45 -3.17 6.30 4.02
CA GLU A 45 -3.29 4.85 4.00
C GLU A 45 -2.20 4.20 3.15
N ILE A 46 -1.88 4.80 2.00
CA ILE A 46 -0.83 4.31 1.13
C ILE A 46 0.52 4.34 1.86
N TYR A 47 0.83 5.42 2.56
CA TYR A 47 2.07 5.53 3.32
C TYR A 47 2.14 4.48 4.42
N GLU A 48 1.04 4.21 5.10
CA GLU A 48 1.00 3.19 6.13
C GLU A 48 1.27 1.80 5.55
N ILE A 49 0.70 1.51 4.38
CA ILE A 49 0.93 0.25 3.71
C ILE A 49 2.39 0.13 3.27
N GLU A 50 2.96 1.18 2.69
CA GLU A 50 4.36 1.18 2.29
C GLU A 50 5.29 0.96 3.48
N ASP A 51 4.98 1.59 4.61
CA ASP A 51 5.75 1.42 5.83
C ASP A 51 5.69 -0.02 6.32
N THR A 52 4.50 -0.61 6.30
CA THR A 52 4.31 -2.00 6.70
C THR A 52 5.10 -2.95 5.78
N ILE A 53 5.04 -2.73 4.49
CA ILE A 53 5.81 -3.53 3.53
C ILE A 53 7.30 -3.42 3.82
N SER A 54 7.78 -2.20 4.05
CA SER A 54 9.18 -1.96 4.36
C SER A 54 9.64 -2.74 5.60
N LYS A 55 8.79 -2.83 6.60
CA LYS A 55 9.09 -3.57 7.84
C LYS A 55 9.08 -5.08 7.64
N LEU A 56 8.35 -5.56 6.64
CA LEU A 56 8.28 -6.99 6.35
C LEU A 56 9.42 -7.46 5.45
N LEU A 57 10.06 -6.55 4.75
CA LEU A 57 11.20 -6.88 3.90
C LEU A 57 12.44 -7.15 4.75
N PRO A 58 13.25 -8.15 4.36
CA PRO A 58 14.48 -8.46 5.09
C PRO A 58 15.54 -7.37 4.94
#